data_8152eb1b6d5b0b10b5a0d218e2d634d8
#
_entry.id   8152eb1b6d5b0b10b5a0d218e2d634d8
#
_cell.length_a   1.000
_cell.length_b   1.000
_cell.length_c   1.000
_cell.angle_alpha   90.00
_cell.angle_beta   90.00
_cell.angle_gamma   90.00
#
_symmetry.space_group_name_H-M   'P 1'
#
loop_
_entity.id
_entity.type
_entity.pdbx_description
1 polymer ?
#
loop_
_entity_poly.entity_id
_entity_poly.type
_entity_poly.pdbx_seq_one_letter_code
_entity_poly.pdbx_strand_id
1 'polypeptide(L)'
;MLIGLIRHGLTDWNAVGKIQGHSDIPLNEEGRQQARLLAERLKDESYHWDGLITSSLSRAKETGEIIASALHLPLLEPDDRLRERAYGQVEGMTQVEREKKWGSDWHLLDLGQESDEALQLRGLAFMEAIWSENRDKNLLVVSHGGFLANLYKALYQEKFTERIGNLSLSVLQREDTDWTPLLYNCTRHLQEKSDCNSKG
;
A
#
# COMPACT_ATOMS: atom_id res chain seq x y z
N MET A 1 5.79 19.30 0.08
CA MET A 1 5.41 18.09 0.82
C MET A 1 5.76 16.86 0.02
N LEU A 2 6.38 15.86 0.65
CA LEU A 2 6.50 14.52 0.08
C LEU A 2 5.54 13.56 0.78
N ILE A 3 5.01 12.59 0.03
CA ILE A 3 4.25 11.48 0.58
C ILE A 3 4.84 10.16 0.05
N GLY A 4 5.21 9.26 0.95
CA GLY A 4 5.68 7.92 0.64
C GLY A 4 4.54 6.92 0.79
N LEU A 5 3.99 6.42 -0.32
CA LEU A 5 2.90 5.43 -0.32
C LEU A 5 3.48 4.02 -0.32
N ILE A 6 3.10 3.22 0.66
CA ILE A 6 3.61 1.86 0.88
C ILE A 6 2.43 0.88 0.91
N ARG A 7 2.52 -0.22 0.16
CA ARG A 7 1.61 -1.34 0.36
C ARG A 7 2.11 -2.19 1.53
N HIS A 8 1.18 -2.65 2.39
CA HIS A 8 1.50 -3.55 3.51
C HIS A 8 2.31 -4.79 3.10
N GLY A 9 3.01 -5.41 4.05
CA GLY A 9 3.78 -6.63 3.88
C GLY A 9 2.95 -7.86 3.53
N LEU A 10 3.61 -8.96 3.22
CA LEU A 10 2.97 -10.21 2.83
C LEU A 10 2.12 -10.78 3.99
N THR A 11 0.99 -11.40 3.62
CA THR A 11 0.12 -12.17 4.52
C THR A 11 -0.04 -13.59 3.96
N ASP A 12 -0.50 -14.54 4.76
CA ASP A 12 -0.75 -15.91 4.27
C ASP A 12 -1.81 -15.93 3.15
N TRP A 13 -2.80 -15.04 3.21
CA TRP A 13 -3.79 -14.93 2.14
C TRP A 13 -3.21 -14.38 0.83
N ASN A 14 -2.25 -13.47 0.90
CA ASN A 14 -1.52 -13.04 -0.30
C ASN A 14 -0.74 -14.20 -0.94
N ALA A 15 -0.06 -15.02 -0.11
CA ALA A 15 0.75 -16.13 -0.58
C ALA A 15 -0.08 -17.19 -1.35
N VAL A 16 -1.34 -17.41 -0.95
CA VAL A 16 -2.25 -18.37 -1.59
C VAL A 16 -3.23 -17.72 -2.57
N GLY A 17 -3.10 -16.41 -2.86
CA GLY A 17 -3.92 -15.72 -3.86
C GLY A 17 -5.38 -15.49 -3.45
N LYS A 18 -5.67 -15.43 -2.14
CA LYS A 18 -7.00 -15.07 -1.63
C LYS A 18 -7.18 -13.57 -1.57
N ILE A 19 -8.37 -13.10 -1.94
CA ILE A 19 -8.78 -11.70 -1.76
C ILE A 19 -9.00 -11.44 -0.27
N GLN A 20 -8.41 -10.35 0.25
CA GLN A 20 -8.54 -9.99 1.67
C GLN A 20 -9.65 -8.97 1.92
N GLY A 21 -9.65 -7.89 1.14
CA GLY A 21 -10.60 -6.79 1.36
C GLY A 21 -10.52 -6.23 2.77
N HIS A 22 -11.66 -6.17 3.43
CA HIS A 22 -11.80 -5.74 4.84
C HIS A 22 -11.59 -6.88 5.86
N SER A 23 -11.45 -8.12 5.41
CA SER A 23 -11.02 -9.23 6.30
C SER A 23 -9.65 -8.91 6.90
N ASP A 24 -9.58 -8.95 8.24
CA ASP A 24 -8.41 -8.48 8.98
C ASP A 24 -7.41 -9.60 9.23
N ILE A 25 -6.60 -9.89 8.20
CA ILE A 25 -5.55 -10.92 8.19
C ILE A 25 -4.22 -10.27 8.55
N PRO A 26 -3.46 -10.78 9.56
CA PRO A 26 -2.18 -10.23 9.97
C PRO A 26 -1.06 -10.49 8.96
N LEU A 27 0.07 -9.81 9.14
CA LEU A 27 1.30 -10.15 8.43
C LEU A 27 1.74 -11.57 8.76
N ASN A 28 2.35 -12.24 7.79
CA ASN A 28 3.16 -13.42 8.07
C ASN A 28 4.63 -13.02 8.35
N GLU A 29 5.50 -13.99 8.68
CA GLU A 29 6.88 -13.67 9.04
C GLU A 29 7.68 -13.08 7.86
N GLU A 30 7.39 -13.52 6.63
CA GLU A 30 7.98 -12.93 5.43
C GLU A 30 7.58 -11.46 5.28
N GLY A 31 6.30 -11.12 5.51
CA GLY A 31 5.82 -9.74 5.48
C GLY A 31 6.50 -8.85 6.52
N ARG A 32 6.76 -9.36 7.73
CA ARG A 32 7.54 -8.65 8.76
C ARG A 32 8.98 -8.42 8.32
N GLN A 33 9.60 -9.44 7.73
CA GLN A 33 10.97 -9.31 7.22
C GLN A 33 11.03 -8.30 6.06
N GLN A 34 10.09 -8.32 5.15
CA GLN A 34 9.97 -7.32 4.07
C GLN A 34 9.85 -5.89 4.63
N ALA A 35 9.07 -5.69 5.71
CA ALA A 35 8.94 -4.38 6.36
C ALA A 35 10.26 -3.90 6.97
N ARG A 36 11.04 -4.78 7.59
CA ARG A 36 12.38 -4.47 8.09
C ARG A 36 13.33 -4.06 6.96
N LEU A 37 13.32 -4.77 5.83
CA LEU A 37 14.15 -4.44 4.66
C LEU A 37 13.79 -3.06 4.07
N LEU A 38 12.51 -2.72 4.00
CA LEU A 38 12.11 -1.37 3.58
C LEU A 38 12.58 -0.31 4.59
N ALA A 39 12.45 -0.57 5.87
CA ALA A 39 12.91 0.36 6.90
C ALA A 39 14.42 0.63 6.81
N GLU A 40 15.24 -0.41 6.60
CA GLU A 40 16.69 -0.23 6.40
C GLU A 40 16.98 0.60 5.14
N ARG A 41 16.27 0.34 4.03
CA ARG A 41 16.40 1.16 2.82
C ARG A 41 16.06 2.63 3.09
N LEU A 42 14.98 2.91 3.82
CA LEU A 42 14.53 4.27 4.09
C LEU A 42 15.52 5.07 4.95
N LYS A 43 16.35 4.41 5.78
CA LYS A 43 17.45 5.06 6.53
C LYS A 43 18.54 5.60 5.60
N ASP A 44 18.79 4.91 4.49
CA ASP A 44 19.86 5.23 3.56
C ASP A 44 19.41 6.21 2.45
N GLU A 45 18.10 6.51 2.36
CA GLU A 45 17.57 7.45 1.37
C GLU A 45 17.70 8.91 1.84
N SER A 46 17.82 9.83 0.89
CA SER A 46 17.95 11.26 1.16
C SER A 46 16.64 11.94 1.59
N TYR A 47 15.52 11.23 1.56
CA TYR A 47 14.24 11.77 2.00
C TYR A 47 14.17 11.84 3.53
N HIS A 48 13.77 13.00 4.04
CA HIS A 48 13.42 13.14 5.46
C HIS A 48 11.93 12.93 5.65
N TRP A 49 11.55 12.10 6.63
CA TRP A 49 10.17 11.79 6.98
C TRP A 49 9.85 12.29 8.39
N ASP A 50 8.67 12.91 8.56
CA ASP A 50 8.25 13.53 9.83
C ASP A 50 7.24 12.69 10.59
N GLY A 51 6.68 11.65 9.99
CA GLY A 51 5.70 10.76 10.62
C GLY A 51 5.19 9.69 9.67
N LEU A 52 4.38 8.79 10.22
CA LEU A 52 3.79 7.68 9.50
C LEU A 52 2.32 7.50 9.86
N ILE A 53 1.47 7.35 8.85
CA ILE A 53 0.03 7.05 8.96
C ILE A 53 -0.24 5.67 8.36
N THR A 54 -1.20 4.94 8.92
CA THR A 54 -1.60 3.63 8.40
C THR A 54 -3.10 3.53 8.15
N SER A 55 -3.50 2.63 7.27
CA SER A 55 -4.84 2.04 7.31
C SER A 55 -5.10 1.40 8.67
N SER A 56 -6.35 1.35 9.12
CA SER A 56 -6.75 0.72 10.37
C SER A 56 -6.69 -0.82 10.37
N LEU A 57 -6.46 -1.47 9.23
CA LEU A 57 -6.34 -2.94 9.15
C LEU A 57 -4.98 -3.42 9.70
N SER A 58 -4.99 -4.53 10.45
CA SER A 58 -3.85 -5.03 11.23
C SER A 58 -2.56 -5.17 10.41
N ARG A 59 -2.63 -5.73 9.20
CA ARG A 59 -1.47 -5.88 8.30
C ARG A 59 -0.79 -4.57 7.92
N ALA A 60 -1.58 -3.48 7.77
CA ALA A 60 -1.03 -2.16 7.47
C ALA A 60 -0.48 -1.49 8.74
N LYS A 61 -1.19 -1.63 9.87
CA LYS A 61 -0.70 -1.15 11.18
C LYS A 61 0.63 -1.77 11.54
N GLU A 62 0.72 -3.10 11.54
CA GLU A 62 1.95 -3.83 11.89
C GLU A 62 3.11 -3.48 10.94
N THR A 63 2.83 -3.31 9.64
CA THR A 63 3.85 -2.81 8.69
C THR A 63 4.35 -1.42 9.09
N GLY A 64 3.43 -0.51 9.42
CA GLY A 64 3.76 0.86 9.84
C GLY A 64 4.52 0.91 11.16
N GLU A 65 4.13 0.11 12.14
CA GLU A 65 4.80 0.00 13.44
C GLU A 65 6.26 -0.45 13.31
N ILE A 66 6.52 -1.46 12.46
CA ILE A 66 7.88 -1.93 12.17
C ILE A 66 8.74 -0.81 11.56
N ILE A 67 8.20 -0.11 10.56
CA ILE A 67 8.91 0.96 9.87
C ILE A 67 9.11 2.17 10.79
N ALA A 68 8.04 2.64 11.47
CA ALA A 68 8.11 3.79 12.37
C ALA A 68 9.09 3.57 13.52
N SER A 69 9.08 2.38 14.13
CA SER A 69 10.02 2.01 15.19
C SER A 69 11.47 2.06 14.71
N ALA A 70 11.77 1.50 13.52
CA ALA A 70 13.12 1.45 12.98
C ALA A 70 13.66 2.84 12.57
N LEU A 71 12.78 3.76 12.16
CA LEU A 71 13.12 5.12 11.73
C LEU A 71 12.95 6.15 12.86
N HIS A 72 12.50 5.75 14.05
CA HIS A 72 12.15 6.64 15.17
C HIS A 72 11.13 7.72 14.80
N LEU A 73 10.15 7.37 13.95
CA LEU A 73 9.09 8.27 13.52
C LEU A 73 7.88 8.22 14.44
N PRO A 74 7.19 9.34 14.66
CA PRO A 74 5.89 9.33 15.30
C PRO A 74 4.88 8.56 14.42
N LEU A 75 4.16 7.62 15.06
CA LEU A 75 3.04 6.94 14.43
C LEU A 75 1.78 7.76 14.72
N LEU A 76 1.14 8.25 13.65
CA LEU A 76 -0.08 9.05 13.73
C LEU A 76 -1.30 8.14 13.79
N GLU A 77 -2.46 8.71 14.13
CA GLU A 77 -3.72 7.95 14.19
C GLU A 77 -4.05 7.29 12.85
N PRO A 78 -4.45 6.02 12.85
CA PRO A 78 -4.85 5.34 11.63
C PRO A 78 -6.04 6.00 10.94
N ASP A 79 -6.06 6.00 9.61
CA ASP A 79 -7.13 6.59 8.82
C ASP A 79 -7.92 5.51 8.05
N ASP A 80 -9.22 5.43 8.30
CA ASP A 80 -10.11 4.46 7.65
C ASP A 80 -10.27 4.69 6.14
N ARG A 81 -10.01 5.90 5.65
CA ARG A 81 -9.97 6.19 4.21
C ARG A 81 -8.86 5.44 3.47
N LEU A 82 -7.86 4.94 4.19
CA LEU A 82 -6.74 4.15 3.67
C LEU A 82 -7.03 2.64 3.61
N ARG A 83 -8.20 2.16 4.08
CA ARG A 83 -8.53 0.74 4.06
C ARG A 83 -8.54 0.19 2.63
N GLU A 84 -8.33 -1.11 2.51
CA GLU A 84 -8.45 -1.82 1.24
C GLU A 84 -9.88 -1.66 0.68
N ARG A 85 -10.04 -1.90 -0.61
CA ARG A 85 -11.35 -2.09 -1.22
C ARG A 85 -12.14 -3.15 -0.47
N ALA A 86 -13.39 -2.86 -0.13
CA ALA A 86 -14.32 -3.89 0.30
C ALA A 86 -14.64 -4.78 -0.89
N TYR A 87 -14.43 -6.09 -0.76
CA TYR A 87 -14.69 -7.06 -1.84
C TYR A 87 -15.96 -7.90 -1.59
N GLY A 88 -16.66 -7.66 -0.48
CA GLY A 88 -17.95 -8.31 -0.19
C GLY A 88 -17.83 -9.84 -0.16
N GLN A 89 -18.70 -10.51 -0.92
CA GLN A 89 -18.83 -11.97 -0.87
C GLN A 89 -17.61 -12.74 -1.41
N VAL A 90 -16.65 -12.07 -2.09
CA VAL A 90 -15.46 -12.75 -2.65
C VAL A 90 -14.26 -12.72 -1.70
N GLU A 91 -14.38 -12.07 -0.53
CA GLU A 91 -13.32 -12.09 0.47
C GLU A 91 -13.06 -13.52 0.98
N GLY A 92 -11.77 -13.85 1.18
CA GLY A 92 -11.31 -15.19 1.57
C GLY A 92 -11.28 -16.22 0.45
N MET A 93 -11.65 -15.86 -0.79
CA MET A 93 -11.68 -16.78 -1.92
C MET A 93 -10.50 -16.58 -2.86
N THR A 94 -9.97 -17.71 -3.35
CA THR A 94 -9.02 -17.74 -4.48
C THR A 94 -9.73 -17.48 -5.80
N GLN A 95 -8.98 -17.23 -6.88
CA GLN A 95 -9.56 -17.08 -8.22
C GLN A 95 -10.37 -18.31 -8.64
N VAL A 96 -9.82 -19.50 -8.45
CA VAL A 96 -10.48 -20.77 -8.79
C VAL A 96 -11.81 -20.94 -8.05
N GLU A 97 -11.87 -20.60 -6.78
CA GLU A 97 -13.11 -20.69 -5.98
C GLU A 97 -14.17 -19.69 -6.46
N ARG A 98 -13.78 -18.46 -6.83
CA ARG A 98 -14.71 -17.46 -7.39
C ARG A 98 -15.26 -17.89 -8.75
N GLU A 99 -14.38 -18.33 -9.66
CA GLU A 99 -14.76 -18.78 -11.00
C GLU A 99 -15.67 -20.03 -10.93
N LYS A 100 -15.38 -20.94 -10.03
CA LYS A 100 -16.25 -22.13 -9.79
C LYS A 100 -17.64 -21.75 -9.31
N LYS A 101 -17.74 -20.69 -8.47
CA LYS A 101 -19.01 -20.30 -7.84
C LYS A 101 -19.86 -19.40 -8.74
N TRP A 102 -19.23 -18.50 -9.49
CA TRP A 102 -19.93 -17.45 -10.25
C TRP A 102 -19.53 -17.36 -11.74
N GLY A 103 -18.61 -18.19 -12.22
CA GLY A 103 -18.06 -18.11 -13.58
C GLY A 103 -16.91 -17.11 -13.71
N SER A 104 -16.30 -17.04 -14.90
CA SER A 104 -15.17 -16.15 -15.20
C SER A 104 -15.50 -14.67 -15.05
N ASP A 105 -16.78 -14.32 -15.26
CA ASP A 105 -17.27 -12.93 -15.27
C ASP A 105 -17.78 -12.47 -13.90
N TRP A 106 -17.40 -13.19 -12.83
CA TRP A 106 -17.82 -12.89 -11.45
C TRP A 106 -17.60 -11.41 -11.07
N HIS A 107 -16.60 -10.77 -11.64
CA HIS A 107 -16.25 -9.36 -11.37
C HIS A 107 -17.28 -8.36 -11.90
N LEU A 108 -18.18 -8.78 -12.81
CA LEU A 108 -19.30 -7.98 -13.32
C LEU A 108 -20.56 -8.10 -12.47
N LEU A 109 -20.57 -9.02 -11.48
CA LEU A 109 -21.72 -9.24 -10.61
C LEU A 109 -21.66 -8.28 -9.41
N ASP A 110 -22.82 -7.86 -8.93
CA ASP A 110 -22.94 -7.16 -7.65
C ASP A 110 -22.84 -8.19 -6.50
N LEU A 111 -21.64 -8.34 -5.96
CA LEU A 111 -21.34 -9.20 -4.82
C LEU A 111 -21.01 -8.38 -3.55
N GLY A 112 -21.41 -7.11 -3.52
CA GLY A 112 -21.17 -6.18 -2.42
C GLY A 112 -19.76 -5.57 -2.42
N GLN A 113 -19.13 -5.50 -3.59
CA GLN A 113 -17.82 -4.83 -3.72
C GLN A 113 -18.00 -3.29 -3.68
N GLU A 114 -17.06 -2.61 -3.07
CA GLU A 114 -16.92 -1.16 -3.19
C GLU A 114 -16.65 -0.76 -4.65
N SER A 115 -17.35 0.25 -5.17
CA SER A 115 -17.14 0.69 -6.55
C SER A 115 -15.80 1.39 -6.72
N ASP A 116 -15.28 1.44 -7.96
CA ASP A 116 -14.06 2.19 -8.28
C ASP A 116 -14.20 3.67 -7.93
N GLU A 117 -15.38 4.25 -8.20
CA GLU A 117 -15.67 5.67 -7.93
C GLU A 117 -15.63 5.97 -6.41
N ALA A 118 -16.26 5.12 -5.59
CA ALA A 118 -16.26 5.31 -4.13
C ALA A 118 -14.84 5.21 -3.56
N LEU A 119 -14.06 4.23 -4.04
CA LEU A 119 -12.68 4.01 -3.65
C LEU A 119 -11.77 5.19 -4.06
N GLN A 120 -11.93 5.71 -5.27
CA GLN A 120 -11.21 6.88 -5.78
C GLN A 120 -11.56 8.15 -5.00
N LEU A 121 -12.84 8.38 -4.73
CA LEU A 121 -13.31 9.55 -3.98
C LEU A 121 -12.72 9.61 -2.57
N ARG A 122 -12.74 8.47 -1.82
CA ARG A 122 -12.14 8.46 -0.47
C ARG A 122 -10.61 8.60 -0.50
N GLY A 123 -9.96 8.05 -1.55
CA GLY A 123 -8.52 8.22 -1.76
C GLY A 123 -8.13 9.67 -2.03
N LEU A 124 -8.84 10.35 -2.92
CA LEU A 124 -8.62 11.77 -3.19
C LEU A 124 -8.94 12.64 -1.98
N ALA A 125 -10.03 12.33 -1.24
CA ALA A 125 -10.36 13.03 0.01
C ALA A 125 -9.26 12.88 1.07
N PHE A 126 -8.62 11.71 1.18
CA PHE A 126 -7.44 11.53 2.02
C PHE A 126 -6.27 12.41 1.56
N MET A 127 -5.94 12.40 0.26
CA MET A 127 -4.82 13.17 -0.30
C MET A 127 -4.98 14.68 -0.11
N GLU A 128 -6.21 15.21 -0.22
CA GLU A 128 -6.49 16.62 0.04
C GLU A 128 -6.42 16.97 1.53
N ALA A 129 -6.95 16.11 2.40
CA ALA A 129 -6.89 16.32 3.85
C ALA A 129 -5.44 16.32 4.35
N ILE A 130 -4.64 15.31 3.94
CA ILE A 130 -3.24 15.21 4.36
C ILE A 130 -2.41 16.42 3.89
N TRP A 131 -2.67 16.90 2.68
CA TRP A 131 -2.04 18.12 2.17
C TRP A 131 -2.44 19.37 2.97
N SER A 132 -3.73 19.55 3.24
CA SER A 132 -4.23 20.75 3.94
C SER A 132 -3.73 20.84 5.39
N GLU A 133 -3.57 19.69 6.06
CA GLU A 133 -3.22 19.59 7.47
C GLU A 133 -1.71 19.50 7.73
N ASN A 134 -0.91 19.11 6.72
CA ASN A 134 0.50 18.76 6.91
C ASN A 134 1.45 19.32 5.82
N ARG A 135 1.20 20.52 5.31
CA ARG A 135 1.96 21.12 4.18
C ARG A 135 3.47 21.14 4.38
N ASP A 136 3.92 21.33 5.60
CA ASP A 136 5.34 21.46 5.98
C ASP A 136 5.97 20.14 6.40
N LYS A 137 5.25 19.01 6.26
CA LYS A 137 5.71 17.68 6.67
C LYS A 137 5.81 16.73 5.49
N ASN A 138 6.73 15.79 5.58
CA ASN A 138 6.81 14.64 4.69
C ASN A 138 6.32 13.39 5.45
N LEU A 139 5.40 12.66 4.88
CA LEU A 139 4.73 11.55 5.58
C LEU A 139 4.84 10.24 4.81
N LEU A 140 5.06 9.16 5.55
CA LEU A 140 4.87 7.79 5.06
C LEU A 140 3.42 7.36 5.30
N VAL A 141 2.86 6.64 4.35
CA VAL A 141 1.49 6.12 4.41
C VAL A 141 1.48 4.65 4.06
N VAL A 142 0.98 3.80 4.96
CA VAL A 142 0.85 2.37 4.70
C VAL A 142 -0.61 2.02 4.41
N SER A 143 -0.84 1.45 3.22
CA SER A 143 -2.16 1.09 2.72
C SER A 143 -2.12 -0.25 1.97
N HIS A 144 -2.94 -0.45 0.95
CA HIS A 144 -3.25 -1.73 0.32
C HIS A 144 -3.16 -1.67 -1.20
N GLY A 145 -3.06 -2.85 -1.82
CA GLY A 145 -2.82 -2.95 -3.26
C GLY A 145 -3.97 -2.41 -4.12
N GLY A 146 -5.20 -2.80 -3.81
CA GLY A 146 -6.38 -2.35 -4.57
C GLY A 146 -6.68 -0.87 -4.35
N PHE A 147 -6.52 -0.37 -3.12
CA PHE A 147 -6.66 1.05 -2.81
C PHE A 147 -5.63 1.89 -3.58
N LEU A 148 -4.33 1.55 -3.47
CA LEU A 148 -3.27 2.32 -4.12
C LEU A 148 -3.40 2.31 -5.65
N ALA A 149 -3.74 1.17 -6.24
CA ALA A 149 -3.98 1.08 -7.69
C ALA A 149 -5.10 2.04 -8.15
N ASN A 150 -6.21 2.10 -7.40
CA ASN A 150 -7.31 3.03 -7.70
C ASN A 150 -6.97 4.49 -7.41
N LEU A 151 -6.18 4.77 -6.36
CA LEU A 151 -5.66 6.11 -6.11
C LEU A 151 -4.76 6.59 -7.26
N TYR A 152 -3.86 5.75 -7.77
CA TYR A 152 -3.03 6.11 -8.92
C TYR A 152 -3.87 6.32 -10.19
N LYS A 153 -4.90 5.50 -10.40
CA LYS A 153 -5.85 5.70 -11.50
C LYS A 153 -6.58 7.04 -11.40
N ALA A 154 -6.99 7.45 -10.19
CA ALA A 154 -7.62 8.75 -9.96
C ALA A 154 -6.67 9.92 -10.20
N LEU A 155 -5.39 9.80 -9.80
CA LEU A 155 -4.40 10.88 -9.95
C LEU A 155 -3.81 10.96 -11.36
N TYR A 156 -3.62 9.82 -12.04
CA TYR A 156 -2.79 9.73 -13.24
C TYR A 156 -3.46 9.00 -14.41
N GLN A 157 -4.74 8.64 -14.29
CA GLN A 157 -5.48 7.87 -15.30
C GLN A 157 -4.80 6.51 -15.58
N GLU A 158 -4.62 6.14 -16.84
CA GLU A 158 -4.04 4.85 -17.26
C GLU A 158 -2.49 4.84 -17.29
N LYS A 159 -1.83 5.83 -16.70
CA LYS A 159 -0.35 5.92 -16.73
C LYS A 159 0.32 4.83 -15.89
N PHE A 160 -0.32 4.37 -14.82
CA PHE A 160 0.22 3.41 -13.85
C PHE A 160 -0.78 2.28 -13.64
N THR A 161 -0.60 1.16 -14.35
CA THR A 161 -1.53 0.03 -14.38
C THR A 161 -0.94 -1.26 -13.82
N GLU A 162 0.34 -1.26 -13.45
CA GLU A 162 1.02 -2.43 -12.92
C GLU A 162 0.49 -2.81 -11.53
N ARG A 163 0.51 -4.11 -11.26
CA ARG A 163 0.16 -4.61 -9.94
C ARG A 163 1.08 -4.02 -8.87
N ILE A 164 0.50 -3.41 -7.86
CA ILE A 164 1.26 -2.86 -6.72
C ILE A 164 1.87 -4.01 -5.91
N GLY A 165 3.19 -4.03 -5.77
CA GLY A 165 3.92 -5.05 -5.00
C GLY A 165 3.75 -4.91 -3.49
N ASN A 166 3.80 -6.01 -2.72
CA ASN A 166 3.92 -5.90 -1.26
C ASN A 166 5.20 -5.16 -0.89
N LEU A 167 5.14 -4.31 0.14
CA LEU A 167 6.23 -3.40 0.53
C LEU A 167 6.81 -2.55 -0.62
N SER A 168 6.09 -2.36 -1.73
CA SER A 168 6.50 -1.36 -2.71
C SER A 168 6.41 0.03 -2.11
N LEU A 169 7.36 0.88 -2.48
CA LEU A 169 7.40 2.30 -2.16
C LEU A 169 7.13 3.12 -3.42
N SER A 170 6.19 4.04 -3.34
CA SER A 170 6.04 5.15 -4.29
C SER A 170 6.23 6.46 -3.54
N VAL A 171 6.92 7.43 -4.15
CA VAL A 171 7.10 8.76 -3.57
C VAL A 171 6.47 9.78 -4.50
N LEU A 172 5.55 10.55 -3.96
CA LEU A 172 4.88 11.64 -4.65
C LEU A 172 5.27 12.96 -4.00
N GLN A 173 5.43 13.99 -4.82
CA GLN A 173 5.68 15.37 -4.39
C GLN A 173 4.50 16.26 -4.78
N ARG A 174 4.10 17.14 -3.88
CA ARG A 174 3.17 18.23 -4.18
C ARG A 174 3.77 19.56 -3.75
N GLU A 175 3.74 20.53 -4.64
CA GLU A 175 4.16 21.91 -4.37
C GLU A 175 2.94 22.84 -4.35
N ASP A 176 2.10 22.78 -5.36
CA ASP A 176 0.91 23.62 -5.49
C ASP A 176 -0.38 22.78 -5.61
N THR A 177 -0.72 22.33 -6.81
CA THR A 177 -2.01 21.69 -7.12
C THR A 177 -1.91 20.19 -7.31
N ASP A 178 -0.85 19.71 -7.96
CA ASP A 178 -0.77 18.36 -8.45
C ASP A 178 0.27 17.51 -7.72
N TRP A 179 -0.02 16.22 -7.56
CA TRP A 179 0.93 15.24 -7.06
C TRP A 179 1.81 14.73 -8.21
N THR A 180 3.12 15.01 -8.14
CA THR A 180 4.11 14.54 -9.13
C THR A 180 4.80 13.28 -8.63
N PRO A 181 4.79 12.16 -9.38
CA PRO A 181 5.47 10.93 -8.97
C PRO A 181 6.97 11.05 -9.19
N LEU A 182 7.75 10.92 -8.10
CA LEU A 182 9.22 10.85 -8.12
C LEU A 182 9.71 9.40 -8.17
N LEU A 183 8.96 8.49 -7.57
CA LEU A 183 9.21 7.05 -7.55
C LEU A 183 7.87 6.32 -7.61
N TYR A 184 7.81 5.20 -8.36
CA TYR A 184 6.60 4.42 -8.47
C TYR A 184 6.87 2.92 -8.25
N ASN A 185 6.04 2.28 -7.40
CA ASN A 185 5.93 0.85 -7.17
C ASN A 185 7.29 0.11 -7.03
N CYS A 186 8.24 0.74 -6.36
CA CYS A 186 9.62 0.26 -6.28
C CYS A 186 9.81 -0.75 -5.15
N THR A 187 10.26 -1.95 -5.49
CA THR A 187 10.54 -3.06 -4.56
C THR A 187 12.03 -3.44 -4.50
N ARG A 188 12.94 -2.56 -4.91
CA ARG A 188 14.40 -2.87 -5.02
C ARG A 188 15.03 -3.43 -3.73
N HIS A 189 14.50 -3.07 -2.56
CA HIS A 189 14.97 -3.57 -1.26
C HIS A 189 14.61 -5.03 -0.98
N LEU A 190 13.69 -5.62 -1.77
CA LEU A 190 13.32 -7.04 -1.68
C LEU A 190 14.15 -7.93 -2.61
N GLN A 191 14.96 -7.34 -3.51
CA GLN A 191 15.87 -8.10 -4.34
C GLN A 191 17.04 -8.54 -3.49
N GLU A 192 17.39 -9.84 -3.51
CA GLU A 192 18.60 -10.34 -2.85
C GLU A 192 19.79 -9.51 -3.32
N LYS A 193 20.63 -9.06 -2.38
CA LYS A 193 21.98 -8.58 -2.72
C LYS A 193 22.67 -9.78 -3.36
N SER A 194 22.63 -9.86 -4.70
CA SER A 194 23.42 -10.84 -5.43
C SER A 194 24.85 -10.72 -4.94
N ASP A 195 25.34 -11.80 -4.34
CA ASP A 195 26.67 -11.93 -3.75
C ASP A 195 27.72 -11.33 -4.70
N CYS A 196 28.22 -10.17 -4.36
CA CYS A 196 29.46 -9.64 -4.89
C CYS A 196 30.63 -10.28 -4.15
N ASN A 197 30.66 -11.63 -4.13
CA ASN A 197 31.78 -12.41 -3.60
C ASN A 197 32.05 -13.62 -4.50
N SER A 198 32.55 -13.33 -5.71
CA SER A 198 33.31 -14.34 -6.46
C SER A 198 34.18 -13.62 -7.46
N LYS A 199 35.36 -13.18 -7.00
CA LYS A 199 36.62 -13.19 -7.77
C LYS A 199 37.73 -12.74 -6.79
N GLY A 200 38.32 -13.70 -6.09
CA GLY A 200 39.69 -13.64 -5.63
C GLY A 200 40.55 -14.31 -6.68
#